data_cdfbbece7acc63e2b6b22ee4b91586dc
#
_entry.id   cdfbbece7acc63e2b6b22ee4b91586dc
#
_cell.length_a   1.000
_cell.length_b   1.000
_cell.length_c   1.000
_cell.angle_alpha   90.00
_cell.angle_beta   90.00
_cell.angle_gamma   90.00
#
_symmetry.space_group_name_H-M   'P 1'
#
loop_
_entity.id
_entity.type
_entity.pdbx_description
1 polymer ?
#
loop_
_entity_poly.entity_id
_entity_poly.type
_entity_poly.pdbx_seq_one_letter_code
_entity_poly.pdbx_strand_id
1 'polypeptide(L)'
;MEQTVMAGAEPFRMEGNETGILVSHGFTGTTQSVRPLGEALAAEGFTVAGPRLAGNGTAMEDHAKTGAPDWIRSIEEDLAWLEGRCSNVFFAGLSMGGMFSLYFAGVRPDLIKGIVP
;
A
#
# COMPACT_ATOMS: atom_id res chain seq x y z
N MET A 1 -21.46 -8.04 -5.35
CA MET A 1 -20.79 -8.42 -6.62
C MET A 1 -19.33 -7.99 -6.55
N GLU A 2 -18.45 -8.89 -6.85
CA GLU A 2 -17.03 -8.60 -6.83
C GLU A 2 -16.64 -7.68 -7.99
N GLN A 3 -15.75 -6.73 -7.69
CA GLN A 3 -15.19 -5.86 -8.71
C GLN A 3 -14.12 -6.63 -9.50
N THR A 4 -14.09 -6.41 -10.80
CA THR A 4 -13.06 -7.00 -11.65
C THR A 4 -11.79 -6.16 -11.59
N VAL A 5 -10.71 -6.76 -11.11
CA VAL A 5 -9.42 -6.08 -11.00
C VAL A 5 -8.69 -6.19 -12.34
N MET A 6 -8.18 -5.06 -12.83
CA MET A 6 -7.42 -5.03 -14.08
C MET A 6 -6.13 -5.83 -13.95
N ALA A 7 -5.69 -6.44 -15.04
CA ALA A 7 -4.45 -7.21 -15.06
C ALA A 7 -3.27 -6.35 -14.61
N GLY A 8 -2.45 -6.87 -13.70
CA GLY A 8 -1.31 -6.15 -13.16
C GLY A 8 -1.65 -5.17 -12.04
N ALA A 9 -2.95 -4.97 -11.75
CA ALA A 9 -3.40 -4.03 -10.72
C ALA A 9 -3.71 -4.74 -9.39
N GLU A 10 -3.44 -6.02 -9.28
CA GLU A 10 -3.69 -6.80 -8.06
C GLU A 10 -2.78 -6.30 -6.92
N PRO A 11 -3.25 -6.41 -5.67
CA PRO A 11 -2.38 -6.15 -4.53
C PRO A 11 -1.25 -7.20 -4.49
N PHE A 12 -0.16 -6.86 -3.84
CA PHE A 12 0.96 -7.79 -3.74
C PHE A 12 1.54 -7.77 -2.33
N ARG A 13 2.03 -8.93 -1.89
CA ARG A 13 2.73 -9.10 -0.62
C ARG A 13 3.89 -10.05 -0.88
N MET A 14 5.08 -9.63 -0.47
CA MET A 14 6.30 -10.41 -0.67
C MET A 14 7.03 -10.51 0.66
N GLU A 15 7.14 -11.72 1.19
CA GLU A 15 7.80 -11.96 2.47
C GLU A 15 9.31 -11.84 2.33
N GLY A 16 9.95 -11.30 3.35
CA GLY A 16 11.39 -11.13 3.41
C GLY A 16 11.86 -11.05 4.85
N ASN A 17 12.75 -10.11 5.14
CA ASN A 17 13.30 -9.95 6.49
C ASN A 17 12.33 -9.20 7.42
N GLU A 18 12.81 -8.81 8.60
CA GLU A 18 11.99 -8.15 9.62
C GLU A 18 11.79 -6.65 9.38
N THR A 19 12.30 -6.11 8.28
CA THR A 19 12.04 -4.73 7.87
C THR A 19 10.97 -4.76 6.79
N GLY A 20 9.83 -4.16 7.09
CA GLY A 20 8.67 -4.12 6.19
C GLY A 20 8.50 -2.76 5.56
N ILE A 21 8.08 -2.74 4.30
CA ILE A 21 7.82 -1.50 3.58
C ILE A 21 6.47 -1.61 2.90
N LEU A 22 5.57 -0.67 3.23
CA LEU A 22 4.30 -0.55 2.53
C LEU A 22 4.49 0.45 1.39
N VAL A 23 4.12 0.07 0.17
CA VAL A 23 4.18 0.95 -0.99
C VAL A 23 2.77 1.21 -1.48
N SER A 24 2.35 2.48 -1.49
CA SER A 24 0.98 2.87 -1.84
C SER A 24 0.93 3.67 -3.13
N HIS A 25 0.03 3.26 -4.03
CA HIS A 25 -0.24 4.03 -5.25
C HIS A 25 -1.10 5.27 -4.95
N GLY A 26 -1.29 6.12 -5.97
CA GLY A 26 -2.00 7.37 -5.82
C GLY A 26 -3.45 7.32 -6.30
N PHE A 27 -4.06 8.50 -6.33
CA PHE A 27 -5.44 8.70 -6.76
C PHE A 27 -5.63 8.21 -8.20
N THR A 28 -6.66 7.41 -8.43
CA THR A 28 -6.94 6.71 -9.69
C THR A 28 -5.81 5.85 -10.21
N GLY A 29 -4.71 5.71 -9.43
CA GLY A 29 -3.62 4.82 -9.76
C GLY A 29 -3.92 3.38 -9.38
N THR A 30 -2.97 2.51 -9.62
CA THR A 30 -3.05 1.09 -9.27
C THR A 30 -1.72 0.61 -8.73
N THR A 31 -1.68 -0.64 -8.28
CA THR A 31 -0.43 -1.27 -7.84
C THR A 31 0.60 -1.34 -8.97
N GLN A 32 0.17 -1.23 -10.23
CA GLN A 32 1.10 -1.21 -11.37
C GLN A 32 2.12 -0.08 -11.27
N SER A 33 1.73 1.08 -10.72
CA SER A 33 2.63 2.24 -10.62
C SER A 33 3.71 2.07 -9.56
N VAL A 34 3.49 1.22 -8.55
CA VAL A 34 4.45 1.01 -7.45
C VAL A 34 5.05 -0.39 -7.41
N ARG A 35 4.56 -1.31 -8.25
CA ARG A 35 5.07 -2.69 -8.28
C ARG A 35 6.57 -2.76 -8.61
N PRO A 36 7.10 -1.99 -9.57
CA PRO A 36 8.55 -2.03 -9.82
C PRO A 36 9.37 -1.65 -8.60
N LEU A 37 8.92 -0.65 -7.83
CA LEU A 37 9.58 -0.28 -6.58
C LEU A 37 9.47 -1.42 -5.56
N GLY A 38 8.28 -1.99 -5.42
CA GLY A 38 8.06 -3.11 -4.51
C GLY A 38 8.94 -4.30 -4.82
N GLU A 39 9.05 -4.65 -6.10
CA GLU A 39 9.89 -5.76 -6.54
C GLU A 39 11.37 -5.50 -6.28
N ALA A 40 11.83 -4.26 -6.51
CA ALA A 40 13.21 -3.88 -6.23
C ALA A 40 13.53 -3.97 -4.74
N LEU A 41 12.61 -3.53 -3.88
CA LEU A 41 12.77 -3.61 -2.43
C LEU A 41 12.76 -5.07 -1.96
N ALA A 42 11.89 -5.90 -2.51
CA ALA A 42 11.85 -7.32 -2.19
C ALA A 42 13.14 -8.02 -2.61
N ALA A 43 13.72 -7.62 -3.75
CA ALA A 43 15.00 -8.17 -4.22
C ALA A 43 16.15 -7.85 -3.26
N GLU A 44 16.03 -6.76 -2.48
CA GLU A 44 17.01 -6.40 -1.45
C GLU A 44 16.75 -7.14 -0.13
N GLY A 45 15.73 -7.98 -0.06
CA GLY A 45 15.44 -8.81 1.10
C GLY A 45 14.35 -8.27 2.03
N PHE A 46 13.77 -7.12 1.74
CA PHE A 46 12.72 -6.54 2.59
C PHE A 46 11.38 -7.26 2.39
N THR A 47 10.56 -7.22 3.43
CA THR A 47 9.16 -7.64 3.35
C THR A 47 8.38 -6.47 2.78
N VAL A 48 7.59 -6.69 1.72
CA VAL A 48 6.92 -5.60 1.00
C VAL A 48 5.42 -5.90 0.89
N ALA A 49 4.62 -4.87 1.09
CA ALA A 49 3.18 -4.94 0.86
C ALA A 49 2.75 -3.77 -0.02
N GLY A 50 2.01 -4.07 -1.08
CA GLY A 50 1.47 -3.06 -1.98
C GLY A 50 -0.04 -3.23 -2.08
N PRO A 51 -0.83 -2.52 -1.25
CA PRO A 51 -2.27 -2.66 -1.28
C PRO A 51 -2.88 -2.03 -2.54
N ARG A 52 -3.93 -2.65 -3.04
CA ARG A 52 -4.81 -2.02 -4.02
C ARG A 52 -5.85 -1.23 -3.24
N LEU A 53 -5.83 0.09 -3.38
CA LEU A 53 -6.83 0.91 -2.70
C LEU A 53 -8.22 0.60 -3.27
N ALA A 54 -9.21 0.44 -2.39
CA ALA A 54 -10.56 0.05 -2.78
C ALA A 54 -11.08 0.93 -3.92
N GLY A 55 -11.68 0.30 -4.95
CA GLY A 55 -12.21 1.01 -6.10
C GLY A 55 -11.18 1.42 -7.14
N ASN A 56 -9.88 1.25 -6.87
CA ASN A 56 -8.83 1.54 -7.83
C ASN A 56 -8.38 0.25 -8.51
N GLY A 57 -7.94 0.35 -9.75
CA GLY A 57 -7.52 -0.83 -10.51
C GLY A 57 -8.69 -1.65 -11.03
N THR A 58 -9.91 -1.11 -10.97
CA THR A 58 -11.13 -1.70 -11.50
C THR A 58 -11.80 -0.69 -12.42
N ALA A 59 -13.10 -0.81 -12.69
CA ALA A 59 -13.80 0.15 -13.55
C ALA A 59 -13.91 1.52 -12.88
N MET A 60 -14.04 2.57 -13.68
CA MET A 60 -14.16 3.95 -13.20
C MET A 60 -15.35 4.12 -12.24
N GLU A 61 -16.44 3.39 -12.48
CA GLU A 61 -17.62 3.43 -11.62
C GLU A 61 -17.31 2.94 -10.20
N ASP A 62 -16.39 1.97 -10.09
CA ASP A 62 -15.99 1.44 -8.79
C ASP A 62 -15.25 2.50 -7.99
N HIS A 63 -14.35 3.23 -8.65
CA HIS A 63 -13.61 4.31 -8.01
C HIS A 63 -14.56 5.41 -7.51
N ALA A 64 -15.56 5.74 -8.30
CA ALA A 64 -16.52 6.79 -7.97
C ALA A 64 -17.35 6.47 -6.73
N LYS A 65 -17.44 5.19 -6.33
CA LYS A 65 -18.21 4.73 -5.16
C LYS A 65 -17.37 4.70 -3.90
N THR A 66 -16.08 5.00 -3.98
CA THR A 66 -15.17 4.88 -2.83
C THR A 66 -14.64 6.25 -2.40
N GLY A 67 -14.09 6.30 -1.22
CA GLY A 67 -13.50 7.50 -0.65
C GLY A 67 -12.39 7.17 0.32
N ALA A 68 -11.85 8.19 0.97
CA ALA A 68 -10.70 8.06 1.86
C ALA A 68 -10.88 6.99 2.95
N PRO A 69 -12.04 6.84 3.61
CA PRO A 69 -12.20 5.76 4.59
C PRO A 69 -11.98 4.37 4.01
N ASP A 70 -12.42 4.14 2.77
CA ASP A 70 -12.24 2.85 2.11
C ASP A 70 -10.77 2.61 1.76
N TRP A 71 -10.08 3.66 1.30
CA TRP A 71 -8.66 3.57 0.93
C TRP A 71 -7.79 3.36 2.16
N ILE A 72 -8.10 4.09 3.24
CA ILE A 72 -7.39 3.94 4.53
C ILE A 72 -7.53 2.51 5.05
N ARG A 73 -8.73 1.92 4.93
CA ARG A 73 -8.96 0.54 5.36
C ARG A 73 -8.12 -0.44 4.56
N SER A 74 -7.99 -0.22 3.24
CA SER A 74 -7.14 -1.05 2.39
C SER A 74 -5.69 -1.05 2.87
N ILE A 75 -5.20 0.13 3.26
CA ILE A 75 -3.84 0.28 3.75
C ILE A 75 -3.69 -0.36 5.14
N GLU A 76 -4.68 -0.17 6.02
CA GLU A 76 -4.65 -0.72 7.37
C GLU A 76 -4.53 -2.25 7.37
N GLU A 77 -5.20 -2.91 6.44
CA GLU A 77 -5.11 -4.37 6.31
C GLU A 77 -3.67 -4.82 6.05
N ASP A 78 -2.96 -4.11 5.17
CA ASP A 78 -1.59 -4.45 4.84
C ASP A 78 -0.60 -4.01 5.92
N LEU A 79 -0.87 -2.90 6.61
CA LEU A 79 -0.07 -2.51 7.76
C LEU A 79 -0.16 -3.56 8.86
N ALA A 80 -1.36 -4.12 9.10
CA ALA A 80 -1.54 -5.18 10.07
C ALA A 80 -0.75 -6.44 9.69
N TRP A 81 -0.72 -6.77 8.40
CA TRP A 81 0.06 -7.90 7.91
C TRP A 81 1.55 -7.68 8.14
N LEU A 82 2.06 -6.47 7.88
CA LEU A 82 3.45 -6.12 8.13
C LEU A 82 3.77 -6.11 9.63
N GLU A 83 2.89 -5.54 10.44
CA GLU A 83 3.07 -5.46 11.89
C GLU A 83 3.23 -6.84 12.51
N GLY A 84 2.53 -7.85 11.99
CA GLY A 84 2.61 -9.20 12.48
C GLY A 84 3.91 -9.93 12.12
N ARG A 85 4.70 -9.39 11.18
CA ARG A 85 5.89 -10.03 10.64
C ARG A 85 7.18 -9.25 10.83
N CYS A 86 7.07 -7.94 11.00
CA CYS A 86 8.21 -7.04 10.94
C CYS A 86 8.38 -6.28 12.24
N SER A 87 9.63 -6.06 12.64
CA SER A 87 9.95 -5.23 13.79
C SER A 87 10.11 -3.77 13.40
N ASN A 88 10.38 -3.49 12.13
CA ASN A 88 10.51 -2.13 11.59
C ASN A 88 9.63 -2.00 10.37
N VAL A 89 8.79 -0.97 10.32
CA VAL A 89 7.88 -0.72 9.18
C VAL A 89 8.09 0.69 8.66
N PHE A 90 8.24 0.79 7.34
CA PHE A 90 8.36 2.05 6.61
C PHE A 90 7.21 2.17 5.61
N PHE A 91 6.91 3.39 5.21
CA PHE A 91 5.81 3.66 4.29
C PHE A 91 6.32 4.53 3.14
N ALA A 92 6.23 4.03 1.92
CA ALA A 92 6.55 4.79 0.71
C ALA A 92 5.28 5.00 -0.10
N GLY A 93 5.01 6.23 -0.49
CA GLY A 93 3.78 6.54 -1.19
C GLY A 93 3.99 7.44 -2.40
N LEU A 94 3.25 7.17 -3.47
CA LEU A 94 3.26 7.97 -4.68
C LEU A 94 2.02 8.84 -4.71
N SER A 95 2.20 10.16 -4.89
CA SER A 95 1.09 11.12 -5.01
C SER A 95 0.18 11.08 -3.77
N MET A 96 -1.11 10.73 -3.92
CA MET A 96 -2.02 10.59 -2.78
C MET A 96 -1.51 9.55 -1.77
N GLY A 97 -0.79 8.52 -2.24
CA GLY A 97 -0.13 7.56 -1.36
C GLY A 97 0.87 8.22 -0.43
N GLY A 98 1.53 9.30 -0.89
CA GLY A 98 2.43 10.10 -0.05
C GLY A 98 1.67 10.82 1.06
N MET A 99 0.45 11.30 0.78
CA MET A 99 -0.41 11.89 1.81
C MET A 99 -0.79 10.86 2.85
N PHE A 100 -1.09 9.64 2.44
CA PHE A 100 -1.39 8.56 3.37
C PHE A 100 -0.18 8.20 4.22
N SER A 101 1.04 8.30 3.68
CA SER A 101 2.25 8.05 4.47
C SER A 101 2.35 9.04 5.64
N LEU A 102 2.01 10.30 5.39
CA LEU A 102 1.99 11.33 6.43
C LEU A 102 0.88 11.06 7.45
N TYR A 103 -0.30 10.67 6.97
CA TYR A 103 -1.43 10.36 7.83
C TYR A 103 -1.07 9.24 8.81
N PHE A 104 -0.54 8.13 8.30
CA PHE A 104 -0.22 6.97 9.13
C PHE A 104 0.98 7.22 10.04
N ALA A 105 1.94 8.04 9.61
CA ALA A 105 3.03 8.45 10.50
C ALA A 105 2.48 9.24 11.70
N GLY A 106 1.43 10.02 11.49
CA GLY A 106 0.78 10.79 12.56
C GLY A 106 -0.09 9.95 13.49
N VAL A 107 -0.85 8.98 12.97
CA VAL A 107 -1.77 8.18 13.78
C VAL A 107 -1.15 6.87 14.29
N ARG A 108 -0.08 6.40 13.67
CA ARG A 108 0.64 5.19 14.09
C ARG A 108 2.15 5.45 14.23
N PRO A 109 2.54 6.44 15.07
CA PRO A 109 3.97 6.73 15.25
C PRO A 109 4.72 5.58 15.94
N ASP A 110 3.99 4.70 16.60
CA ASP A 110 4.53 3.49 17.21
C ASP A 110 4.98 2.47 16.17
N LEU A 111 4.31 2.44 15.02
CA LEU A 111 4.54 1.46 13.97
C LEU A 111 5.44 2.00 12.86
N ILE A 112 5.14 3.18 12.34
CA ILE A 112 5.83 3.74 11.18
C ILE A 112 7.14 4.39 11.58
N LYS A 113 8.27 3.80 11.17
CA LYS A 113 9.61 4.28 11.52
C LYS A 113 10.15 5.34 10.58
N GLY A 114 9.64 5.38 9.35
CA GLY A 114 10.05 6.38 8.36
C GLY A 114 9.13 6.35 7.16
N ILE A 115 9.11 7.45 6.42
CA ILE A 115 8.26 7.60 5.23
C ILE A 115 9.06 8.16 4.06
N VAL A 116 8.59 7.81 2.85
CA VAL A 116 9.03 8.41 1.59
C VAL A 116 7.76 8.87 0.88
N PRO A 117 7.38 10.13 1.11
CA PRO A 117 6.15 10.66 0.53
C PRO A 117 6.30 10.98 -0.95
#